data_d66406a3db51ddbaf913f7789a7fe8b3
#
_entry.id   d66406a3db51ddbaf913f7789a7fe8b3
#
_cell.length_a   1.000
_cell.length_b   1.000
_cell.length_c   1.000
_cell.angle_alpha   90.00
_cell.angle_beta   90.00
_cell.angle_gamma   90.00
#
_symmetry.space_group_name_H-M   'P 1'
#
loop_
_entity.id
_entity.type
_entity.pdbx_description
1 polymer ?
#
loop_
_entity_poly.entity_id
_entity_poly.type
_entity_poly.pdbx_seq_one_letter_code
_entity_poly.pdbx_strand_id
1 'polypeptide(L)'
;EVRGLLMTETNQSVRKQFRRWQKSIQSMQSRLHWHCHFMQKLEDEPEIEHRNMWSAADGLRENEFSDVYFQAWKNGRTGYPLVDACMRSLNMTGWLPFRMRALVVSFASYSLWLHWRSTGLHLATCFLDFEPGIHWSQMQMQSGTTGINTLRIYNPTKQAREQDPQGHFIRRWLPELISVPDVFIHTPWMMPSHIQKSSGCEIGSIYPKPIVDLSLIHI
;
A
#
# COMPACT_ATOMS: atom_id res chain seq x y z
N GLU A 1 -22.36 29.69 6.29
CA GLU A 1 -23.56 29.48 5.42
C GLU A 1 -24.15 28.08 5.58
N VAL A 2 -23.40 26.98 5.42
CA VAL A 2 -23.91 25.59 5.53
C VAL A 2 -24.54 25.31 6.92
N ARG A 3 -23.99 25.86 8.00
CA ARG A 3 -24.55 25.76 9.37
C ARG A 3 -25.89 26.46 9.51
N GLY A 4 -26.04 27.63 8.90
CA GLY A 4 -27.30 28.38 8.93
C GLY A 4 -28.43 27.64 8.20
N LEU A 5 -28.15 27.05 7.06
CA LEU A 5 -29.14 26.27 6.27
C LEU A 5 -29.65 25.03 7.03
N LEU A 6 -28.79 24.36 7.82
CA LEU A 6 -29.22 23.22 8.64
C LEU A 6 -30.25 23.58 9.72
N MET A 7 -30.23 24.80 10.22
CA MET A 7 -31.14 25.25 11.29
C MET A 7 -32.55 25.57 10.78
N THR A 8 -32.66 25.97 9.53
CA THR A 8 -33.96 26.38 8.91
C THR A 8 -34.67 25.26 8.17
N GLU A 9 -33.93 24.19 7.84
CA GLU A 9 -34.49 23.11 7.00
C GLU A 9 -35.21 22.05 7.83
N THR A 10 -36.49 21.82 7.52
CA THR A 10 -37.35 20.84 8.21
C THR A 10 -37.32 19.46 7.57
N ASN A 11 -36.90 19.36 6.30
CA ASN A 11 -36.85 18.11 5.56
C ASN A 11 -35.65 17.23 6.02
N GLN A 12 -35.96 16.06 6.55
CA GLN A 12 -34.93 15.11 7.09
C GLN A 12 -33.92 14.65 6.04
N SER A 13 -34.31 14.50 4.78
CA SER A 13 -33.44 14.10 3.68
C SER A 13 -32.40 15.19 3.37
N VAL A 14 -32.80 16.45 3.32
CA VAL A 14 -31.95 17.61 3.08
C VAL A 14 -30.97 17.78 4.24
N ARG A 15 -31.41 17.64 5.50
CA ARG A 15 -30.52 17.64 6.68
C ARG A 15 -29.47 16.57 6.61
N LYS A 16 -29.81 15.35 6.16
CA LYS A 16 -28.88 14.26 5.98
C LYS A 16 -27.82 14.58 4.91
N GLN A 17 -28.23 15.20 3.82
CA GLN A 17 -27.34 15.63 2.75
C GLN A 17 -26.38 16.71 3.22
N PHE A 18 -26.85 17.75 3.89
CA PHE A 18 -25.99 18.79 4.46
C PHE A 18 -24.97 18.26 5.47
N ARG A 19 -25.37 17.32 6.34
CA ARG A 19 -24.42 16.65 7.26
C ARG A 19 -23.32 15.89 6.53
N ARG A 20 -23.64 15.22 5.39
CA ARG A 20 -22.63 14.55 4.55
C ARG A 20 -21.64 15.56 3.95
N TRP A 21 -22.17 16.65 3.41
CA TRP A 21 -21.34 17.74 2.88
C TRP A 21 -20.42 18.33 3.92
N GLN A 22 -20.94 18.61 5.10
CA GLN A 22 -20.17 19.15 6.20
C GLN A 22 -19.01 18.22 6.60
N LYS A 23 -19.28 16.90 6.69
CA LYS A 23 -18.22 15.89 6.95
C LYS A 23 -17.19 15.87 5.83
N SER A 24 -17.60 15.97 4.57
CA SER A 24 -16.69 16.00 3.43
C SER A 24 -15.77 17.22 3.46
N ILE A 25 -16.33 18.39 3.74
CA ILE A 25 -15.57 19.66 3.87
C ILE A 25 -14.57 19.55 5.04
N GLN A 26 -15.00 19.07 6.19
CA GLN A 26 -14.12 18.87 7.35
C GLN A 26 -12.98 17.88 7.05
N SER A 27 -13.32 16.79 6.34
CA SER A 27 -12.33 15.81 5.91
C SER A 27 -11.31 16.43 4.93
N MET A 28 -11.75 17.22 3.97
CA MET A 28 -10.87 17.93 3.05
C MET A 28 -9.97 18.94 3.77
N GLN A 29 -10.53 19.76 4.67
CA GLN A 29 -9.74 20.70 5.49
C GLN A 29 -8.67 19.99 6.29
N SER A 30 -9.03 18.86 6.94
CA SER A 30 -8.06 18.04 7.66
C SER A 30 -6.93 17.55 6.75
N ARG A 31 -7.24 17.14 5.51
CA ARG A 31 -6.21 16.70 4.55
C ARG A 31 -5.28 17.84 4.13
N LEU A 32 -5.80 19.03 3.94
CA LEU A 32 -4.99 20.21 3.63
C LEU A 32 -4.06 20.58 4.79
N HIS A 33 -4.53 20.50 6.05
CA HIS A 33 -3.67 20.72 7.21
C HIS A 33 -2.54 19.68 7.29
N TRP A 34 -2.83 18.39 7.04
CA TRP A 34 -1.80 17.35 6.99
C TRP A 34 -0.80 17.58 5.85
N HIS A 35 -1.28 18.02 4.68
CA HIS A 35 -0.40 18.40 3.57
C HIS A 35 0.58 19.50 4.01
N CYS A 36 0.08 20.62 4.53
CA CYS A 36 0.92 21.72 5.02
C CYS A 36 1.91 21.25 6.11
N HIS A 37 1.44 20.41 7.04
CA HIS A 37 2.29 19.87 8.10
C HIS A 37 3.49 19.08 7.53
N PHE A 38 3.27 18.22 6.55
CA PHE A 38 4.36 17.45 5.96
C PHE A 38 5.30 18.30 5.11
N MET A 39 4.79 19.36 4.47
CA MET A 39 5.65 20.31 3.74
C MET A 39 6.56 21.06 4.71
N GLN A 40 5.99 21.64 5.76
CA GLN A 40 6.75 22.33 6.80
C GLN A 40 7.77 21.41 7.46
N LYS A 41 7.39 20.16 7.73
CA LYS A 41 8.33 19.20 8.31
C LYS A 41 9.54 18.95 7.41
N LEU A 42 9.35 18.86 6.10
CA LEU A 42 10.47 18.70 5.17
C LEU A 42 11.31 19.98 5.07
N GLU A 43 10.68 21.16 5.12
CA GLU A 43 11.37 22.45 5.13
C GLU A 43 12.23 22.62 6.39
N ASP A 44 11.70 22.23 7.55
CA ASP A 44 12.40 22.34 8.83
C ASP A 44 13.50 21.27 8.99
N GLU A 45 13.28 20.08 8.42
CA GLU A 45 14.16 18.92 8.56
C GLU A 45 14.39 18.24 7.18
N PRO A 46 15.13 18.87 6.24
CA PRO A 46 15.33 18.33 4.89
C PRO A 46 16.06 16.97 4.88
N GLU A 47 16.81 16.67 5.91
CA GLU A 47 17.52 15.39 6.10
C GLU A 47 16.60 14.16 6.20
N ILE A 48 15.28 14.33 6.39
CA ILE A 48 14.34 13.20 6.41
C ILE A 48 14.26 12.44 5.09
N GLU A 49 14.72 13.04 4.00
CA GLU A 49 14.90 12.35 2.72
C GLU A 49 16.05 11.33 2.76
N HIS A 50 17.06 11.55 3.62
CA HIS A 50 18.31 10.83 3.61
C HIS A 50 18.54 9.98 4.86
N ARG A 51 17.97 10.39 6.00
CA ARG A 51 18.17 9.78 7.32
C ARG A 51 16.86 9.33 7.95
N ASN A 52 16.96 8.37 8.86
CA ASN A 52 15.80 7.99 9.67
C ASN A 52 15.39 9.17 10.57
N MET A 53 14.08 9.41 10.69
CA MET A 53 13.55 10.36 11.67
C MET A 53 13.89 9.96 13.10
N TRP A 54 14.02 8.66 13.35
CA TRP A 54 14.42 8.09 14.63
C TRP A 54 15.81 7.47 14.52
N SER A 55 16.79 8.11 15.09
CA SER A 55 18.20 7.67 15.01
C SER A 55 18.45 6.27 15.58
N ALA A 56 17.62 5.80 16.52
CA ALA A 56 17.73 4.42 17.00
C ALA A 56 17.38 3.36 15.93
N ALA A 57 16.83 3.76 14.80
CA ALA A 57 16.61 2.89 13.63
C ALA A 57 17.75 2.95 12.62
N ASP A 58 18.82 3.71 12.89
CA ASP A 58 19.99 3.76 12.00
C ASP A 58 20.69 2.41 11.97
N GLY A 59 21.10 1.99 10.78
CA GLY A 59 21.62 0.65 10.54
C GLY A 59 20.55 -0.41 10.25
N LEU A 60 19.27 -0.12 10.52
CA LEU A 60 18.20 -1.09 10.28
C LEU A 60 17.97 -1.27 8.77
N ARG A 61 18.22 -2.48 8.26
CA ARG A 61 18.05 -2.86 6.83
C ARG A 61 19.02 -2.19 5.86
N GLU A 62 19.98 -1.40 6.32
CA GLU A 62 20.87 -0.65 5.44
C GLU A 62 21.86 -1.55 4.70
N ASN A 63 22.36 -2.59 5.38
CA ASN A 63 23.39 -3.51 4.86
C ASN A 63 22.82 -4.84 4.34
N GLU A 64 21.50 -5.00 4.31
CA GLU A 64 20.82 -6.27 4.01
C GLU A 64 19.99 -6.19 2.72
N PHE A 65 20.37 -5.33 1.78
CA PHE A 65 19.64 -5.15 0.54
C PHE A 65 19.68 -6.40 -0.33
N SER A 66 18.50 -6.90 -0.71
CA SER A 66 18.33 -8.01 -1.66
C SER A 66 17.78 -7.49 -2.98
N ASP A 67 18.61 -7.49 -4.03
CA ASP A 67 18.16 -7.10 -5.37
C ASP A 67 17.07 -8.05 -5.89
N VAL A 68 17.15 -9.34 -5.57
CA VAL A 68 16.13 -10.33 -5.95
C VAL A 68 14.75 -9.93 -5.40
N TYR A 69 14.67 -9.58 -4.12
CA TYR A 69 13.43 -9.15 -3.47
C TYR A 69 12.95 -7.80 -4.00
N PHE A 70 13.88 -6.87 -4.20
CA PHE A 70 13.56 -5.57 -4.75
C PHE A 70 12.99 -5.66 -6.17
N GLN A 71 13.60 -6.44 -7.07
CA GLN A 71 13.11 -6.62 -8.42
C GLN A 71 11.77 -7.36 -8.47
N ALA A 72 11.59 -8.38 -7.64
CA ALA A 72 10.32 -9.09 -7.55
C ALA A 72 9.19 -8.15 -7.10
N TRP A 73 9.43 -7.34 -6.07
CA TRP A 73 8.47 -6.34 -5.59
C TRP A 73 8.20 -5.25 -6.63
N LYS A 74 9.23 -4.63 -7.17
CA LYS A 74 9.15 -3.59 -8.18
C LYS A 74 8.33 -4.01 -9.39
N ASN A 75 8.50 -5.25 -9.85
CA ASN A 75 7.85 -5.78 -11.04
C ASN A 75 6.49 -6.48 -10.75
N GLY A 76 6.02 -6.50 -9.50
CA GLY A 76 4.79 -7.18 -9.12
C GLY A 76 4.85 -8.68 -9.39
N ARG A 77 5.89 -9.35 -8.88
CA ARG A 77 6.17 -10.77 -9.01
C ARG A 77 6.58 -11.42 -7.68
N THR A 78 5.97 -10.96 -6.59
CA THR A 78 6.26 -11.45 -5.23
C THR A 78 5.55 -12.77 -4.91
N GLY A 79 4.55 -13.15 -5.69
CA GLY A 79 3.67 -14.28 -5.40
C GLY A 79 2.52 -13.94 -4.43
N TYR A 80 2.40 -12.67 -4.02
CA TYR A 80 1.28 -12.16 -3.23
C TYR A 80 0.35 -11.32 -4.11
N PRO A 81 -0.82 -11.86 -4.53
CA PRO A 81 -1.63 -11.29 -5.61
C PRO A 81 -2.00 -9.81 -5.43
N LEU A 82 -2.41 -9.39 -4.23
CA LEU A 82 -2.77 -7.98 -4.02
C LEU A 82 -1.55 -7.05 -4.12
N VAL A 83 -0.40 -7.46 -3.59
CA VAL A 83 0.85 -6.69 -3.69
C VAL A 83 1.28 -6.57 -5.16
N ASP A 84 1.26 -7.69 -5.86
CA ASP A 84 1.65 -7.75 -7.28
C ASP A 84 0.71 -6.92 -8.15
N ALA A 85 -0.60 -7.03 -7.94
CA ALA A 85 -1.60 -6.22 -8.63
C ALA A 85 -1.41 -4.72 -8.36
N CYS A 86 -1.11 -4.34 -7.11
CA CYS A 86 -0.82 -2.95 -6.76
C CYS A 86 0.42 -2.41 -7.48
N MET A 87 1.51 -3.16 -7.50
CA MET A 87 2.74 -2.71 -8.16
C MET A 87 2.56 -2.62 -9.68
N ARG A 88 1.88 -3.58 -10.31
CA ARG A 88 1.59 -3.50 -11.76
C ARG A 88 0.62 -2.37 -12.10
N SER A 89 -0.40 -2.15 -11.26
CA SER A 89 -1.30 -1.00 -11.40
C SER A 89 -0.53 0.31 -11.31
N LEU A 90 0.34 0.45 -10.31
CA LEU A 90 1.17 1.63 -10.13
C LEU A 90 2.07 1.89 -11.34
N ASN A 91 2.79 0.88 -11.80
CA ASN A 91 3.69 0.99 -12.95
C ASN A 91 2.97 1.42 -14.25
N MET A 92 1.69 1.07 -14.39
CA MET A 92 0.89 1.42 -15.57
C MET A 92 0.15 2.75 -15.44
N THR A 93 -0.30 3.12 -14.24
CA THR A 93 -1.21 4.24 -14.04
C THR A 93 -0.59 5.41 -13.27
N GLY A 94 0.53 5.19 -12.59
CA GLY A 94 1.15 6.17 -11.71
C GLY A 94 0.37 6.47 -10.43
N TRP A 95 -0.65 5.67 -10.09
CA TRP A 95 -1.51 5.97 -8.95
C TRP A 95 -1.95 4.74 -8.15
N LEU A 96 -2.00 4.89 -6.83
CA LEU A 96 -2.59 3.94 -5.89
C LEU A 96 -3.38 4.69 -4.80
N PRO A 97 -4.49 4.13 -4.30
CA PRO A 97 -5.16 4.65 -3.11
C PRO A 97 -4.26 4.49 -1.87
N PHE A 98 -4.41 5.39 -0.91
CA PHE A 98 -3.54 5.49 0.27
C PHE A 98 -3.29 4.14 0.97
N ARG A 99 -4.33 3.35 1.19
CA ARG A 99 -4.21 2.04 1.85
C ARG A 99 -3.30 1.08 1.08
N MET A 100 -3.35 1.10 -0.23
CA MET A 100 -2.49 0.24 -1.06
C MET A 100 -1.04 0.74 -1.07
N ARG A 101 -0.81 2.06 -1.02
CA ARG A 101 0.53 2.63 -0.80
C ARG A 101 1.13 2.13 0.50
N ALA A 102 0.37 2.20 1.59
CA ALA A 102 0.79 1.68 2.88
C ALA A 102 1.10 0.17 2.85
N LEU A 103 0.26 -0.61 2.16
CA LEU A 103 0.47 -2.06 2.01
C LEU A 103 1.78 -2.37 1.29
N VAL A 104 2.04 -1.77 0.13
CA VAL A 104 3.24 -2.10 -0.66
C VAL A 104 4.52 -1.67 0.03
N VAL A 105 4.51 -0.54 0.76
CA VAL A 105 5.65 -0.09 1.57
C VAL A 105 5.87 -1.00 2.78
N SER A 106 4.80 -1.30 3.53
CA SER A 106 4.87 -2.21 4.68
C SER A 106 5.37 -3.61 4.27
N PHE A 107 4.88 -4.15 3.14
CA PHE A 107 5.34 -5.43 2.62
C PHE A 107 6.83 -5.40 2.26
N ALA A 108 7.28 -4.38 1.54
CA ALA A 108 8.69 -4.20 1.20
C ALA A 108 9.58 -4.13 2.46
N SER A 109 9.15 -3.36 3.46
CA SER A 109 9.97 -3.09 4.65
C SER A 109 9.98 -4.22 5.67
N TYR A 110 8.83 -4.88 5.92
CA TYR A 110 8.73 -5.89 6.97
C TYR A 110 8.79 -7.33 6.45
N SER A 111 8.21 -7.59 5.27
CA SER A 111 8.21 -8.94 4.70
C SER A 111 9.45 -9.23 3.88
N LEU A 112 9.93 -8.25 3.11
CA LEU A 112 11.12 -8.38 2.28
C LEU A 112 12.39 -7.79 2.90
N TRP A 113 12.27 -7.16 4.06
CA TRP A 113 13.37 -6.54 4.80
C TRP A 113 14.17 -5.50 4.00
N LEU A 114 13.48 -4.79 3.08
CA LEU A 114 14.10 -3.76 2.25
C LEU A 114 14.12 -2.41 2.97
N HIS A 115 15.22 -1.68 2.82
CA HIS A 115 15.34 -0.33 3.37
C HIS A 115 14.37 0.65 2.68
N TRP A 116 13.70 1.49 3.49
CA TRP A 116 12.67 2.41 3.02
C TRP A 116 13.14 3.38 1.93
N ARG A 117 14.40 3.83 1.97
CA ARG A 117 14.92 4.79 1.00
C ARG A 117 15.04 4.20 -0.39
N SER A 118 15.54 2.97 -0.51
CA SER A 118 15.65 2.28 -1.81
C SER A 118 14.28 2.08 -2.46
N THR A 119 13.30 1.61 -1.68
CA THR A 119 11.92 1.42 -2.14
C THR A 119 11.23 2.76 -2.40
N GLY A 120 11.50 3.77 -1.56
CA GLY A 120 10.98 5.12 -1.70
C GLY A 120 11.47 5.83 -2.96
N LEU A 121 12.73 5.72 -3.31
CA LEU A 121 13.27 6.27 -4.56
C LEU A 121 12.56 5.68 -5.78
N HIS A 122 12.33 4.36 -5.79
CA HIS A 122 11.56 3.73 -6.86
C HIS A 122 10.12 4.25 -6.92
N LEU A 123 9.42 4.27 -5.78
CA LEU A 123 8.03 4.75 -5.73
C LEU A 123 7.91 6.22 -6.11
N ALA A 124 8.89 7.07 -5.76
CA ALA A 124 8.93 8.46 -6.17
C ALA A 124 8.93 8.63 -7.69
N THR A 125 9.59 7.73 -8.43
CA THR A 125 9.57 7.76 -9.92
C THR A 125 8.27 7.23 -10.52
N CYS A 126 7.44 6.51 -9.74
CA CYS A 126 6.21 5.90 -10.21
C CYS A 126 4.98 6.78 -9.95
N PHE A 127 4.91 7.52 -8.83
CA PHE A 127 3.73 8.30 -8.48
C PHE A 127 3.63 9.61 -9.27
N LEU A 128 2.51 9.78 -10.00
CA LEU A 128 2.19 11.04 -10.70
C LEU A 128 1.91 12.19 -9.72
N ASP A 129 1.45 11.89 -8.54
CA ASP A 129 1.16 12.83 -7.46
C ASP A 129 2.27 12.83 -6.40
N PHE A 130 3.52 12.61 -6.83
CA PHE A 130 4.66 12.65 -5.93
C PHE A 130 4.81 14.03 -5.29
N GLU A 131 4.86 14.05 -3.97
CA GLU A 131 5.07 15.23 -3.14
C GLU A 131 6.11 14.89 -2.06
N PRO A 132 7.31 15.45 -2.10
CA PRO A 132 8.44 14.97 -1.30
C PRO A 132 8.18 14.98 0.20
N GLY A 133 7.57 16.03 0.76
CA GLY A 133 7.27 16.08 2.19
C GLY A 133 6.34 14.97 2.66
N ILE A 134 5.29 14.69 1.89
CA ILE A 134 4.37 13.60 2.18
C ILE A 134 5.06 12.25 1.93
N HIS A 135 5.74 12.12 0.79
CA HIS A 135 6.33 10.86 0.36
C HIS A 135 7.34 10.32 1.38
N TRP A 136 8.38 11.08 1.70
CA TRP A 136 9.45 10.63 2.59
C TRP A 136 8.93 10.37 4.01
N SER A 137 8.07 11.25 4.51
CA SER A 137 7.43 11.07 5.80
C SER A 137 6.59 9.78 5.86
N GLN A 138 5.80 9.49 4.81
CA GLN A 138 4.98 8.28 4.74
C GLN A 138 5.82 7.01 4.55
N MET A 139 6.89 7.06 3.75
CA MET A 139 7.82 5.94 3.61
C MET A 139 8.38 5.52 4.97
N GLN A 140 8.84 6.47 5.76
CA GLN A 140 9.37 6.22 7.09
C GLN A 140 8.30 5.76 8.09
N MET A 141 7.09 6.36 8.05
CA MET A 141 5.98 5.92 8.90
C MET A 141 5.56 4.47 8.64
N GLN A 142 5.50 4.05 7.36
CA GLN A 142 5.10 2.69 7.01
C GLN A 142 6.23 1.67 7.18
N SER A 143 7.47 2.09 7.24
CA SER A 143 8.64 1.23 7.49
C SER A 143 9.04 1.15 8.97
N GLY A 144 8.43 1.97 9.83
CA GLY A 144 8.66 1.96 11.28
C GLY A 144 9.92 2.67 11.73
N THR A 145 10.41 3.65 10.98
CA THR A 145 11.65 4.40 11.30
C THR A 145 11.39 5.80 11.86
N THR A 146 10.16 6.11 12.30
CA THR A 146 9.81 7.41 12.87
C THR A 146 9.87 7.48 14.40
N GLY A 147 9.85 6.34 15.09
CA GLY A 147 9.86 6.26 16.55
C GLY A 147 8.58 6.69 17.27
N ILE A 148 7.65 7.34 16.62
CA ILE A 148 6.42 7.89 17.21
C ILE A 148 5.15 7.13 16.86
N ASN A 149 5.18 6.30 15.83
CA ASN A 149 4.03 5.54 15.38
C ASN A 149 4.15 4.07 15.78
N THR A 150 3.03 3.45 16.17
CA THR A 150 2.97 2.00 16.33
C THR A 150 3.28 1.33 14.99
N LEU A 151 4.07 0.26 15.02
CA LEU A 151 4.40 -0.52 13.84
C LEU A 151 3.12 -1.06 13.18
N ARG A 152 2.97 -0.81 11.89
CA ARG A 152 1.80 -1.23 11.11
C ARG A 152 2.22 -2.26 10.07
N ILE A 153 2.23 -3.51 10.50
CA ILE A 153 2.54 -4.64 9.62
C ILE A 153 1.24 -5.13 8.99
N TYR A 154 1.13 -4.97 7.68
CA TYR A 154 -0.05 -5.40 6.93
C TYR A 154 0.14 -6.84 6.44
N ASN A 155 -0.76 -7.74 6.84
CA ASN A 155 -0.82 -9.06 6.23
C ASN A 155 -1.46 -8.94 4.83
N PRO A 156 -0.73 -9.21 3.73
CA PRO A 156 -1.21 -8.98 2.36
C PRO A 156 -2.41 -9.84 1.99
N THR A 157 -2.47 -11.08 2.46
CA THR A 157 -3.61 -12.00 2.21
C THR A 157 -4.86 -11.54 2.93
N LYS A 158 -4.74 -11.09 4.18
CA LYS A 158 -5.87 -10.51 4.92
C LYS A 158 -6.37 -9.25 4.23
N GLN A 159 -5.46 -8.35 3.84
CA GLN A 159 -5.84 -7.13 3.11
C GLN A 159 -6.50 -7.45 1.76
N ALA A 160 -6.04 -8.48 1.06
CA ALA A 160 -6.66 -8.92 -0.20
C ALA A 160 -8.11 -9.34 0.01
N ARG A 161 -8.38 -10.16 1.01
CA ARG A 161 -9.75 -10.61 1.33
C ARG A 161 -10.68 -9.46 1.76
N GLU A 162 -10.15 -8.47 2.48
CA GLU A 162 -10.94 -7.32 2.96
C GLU A 162 -11.18 -6.26 1.85
N GLN A 163 -10.21 -5.99 0.98
CA GLN A 163 -10.27 -4.88 0.03
C GLN A 163 -10.70 -5.30 -1.38
N ASP A 164 -10.46 -6.55 -1.75
CA ASP A 164 -10.83 -7.13 -3.04
C ASP A 164 -11.37 -8.56 -2.85
N PRO A 165 -12.48 -8.75 -2.11
CA PRO A 165 -12.97 -10.07 -1.70
C PRO A 165 -13.27 -11.00 -2.88
N GLN A 166 -13.64 -10.46 -4.01
CA GLN A 166 -13.95 -11.21 -5.24
C GLN A 166 -12.77 -11.29 -6.22
N GLY A 167 -11.63 -10.64 -5.89
CA GLY A 167 -10.44 -10.66 -6.74
C GLY A 167 -10.58 -9.89 -8.06
N HIS A 168 -11.49 -8.91 -8.14
CA HIS A 168 -11.69 -8.12 -9.36
C HIS A 168 -10.46 -7.27 -9.71
N PHE A 169 -9.91 -6.59 -8.71
CA PHE A 169 -8.69 -5.80 -8.90
C PHE A 169 -7.50 -6.69 -9.21
N ILE A 170 -7.36 -7.81 -8.51
CA ILE A 170 -6.31 -8.80 -8.74
C ILE A 170 -6.37 -9.31 -10.19
N ARG A 171 -7.53 -9.78 -10.66
CA ARG A 171 -7.68 -10.29 -12.03
C ARG A 171 -7.44 -9.26 -13.12
N ARG A 172 -7.80 -8.00 -12.84
CA ARG A 172 -7.55 -6.88 -13.77
C ARG A 172 -6.05 -6.67 -14.04
N TRP A 173 -5.23 -6.80 -13.00
CA TRP A 173 -3.80 -6.48 -13.09
C TRP A 173 -2.89 -7.70 -13.19
N LEU A 174 -3.44 -8.88 -12.93
CA LEU A 174 -2.77 -10.17 -13.06
C LEU A 174 -3.57 -11.08 -14.00
N PRO A 175 -3.46 -10.87 -15.33
CA PRO A 175 -4.23 -11.64 -16.30
C PRO A 175 -3.98 -13.14 -16.22
N GLU A 176 -2.81 -13.56 -15.76
CA GLU A 176 -2.48 -14.95 -15.48
C GLU A 176 -3.34 -15.61 -14.39
N LEU A 177 -4.02 -14.81 -13.56
CA LEU A 177 -4.92 -15.29 -12.51
C LEU A 177 -6.42 -15.20 -12.90
N ILE A 178 -6.75 -14.83 -14.14
CA ILE A 178 -8.13 -14.57 -14.56
C ILE A 178 -9.04 -15.80 -14.39
N SER A 179 -8.53 -16.99 -14.67
CA SER A 179 -9.26 -18.26 -14.61
C SER A 179 -9.11 -18.97 -13.25
N VAL A 180 -8.39 -18.37 -12.31
CA VAL A 180 -8.22 -18.95 -10.96
C VAL A 180 -9.55 -18.86 -10.20
N PRO A 181 -10.05 -19.97 -9.59
CA PRO A 181 -11.27 -19.95 -8.79
C PRO A 181 -11.19 -18.96 -7.61
N ASP A 182 -12.33 -18.34 -7.27
CA ASP A 182 -12.40 -17.31 -6.22
C ASP A 182 -11.82 -17.75 -4.87
N VAL A 183 -11.99 -19.02 -4.54
CA VAL A 183 -11.47 -19.59 -3.28
C VAL A 183 -9.94 -19.54 -3.20
N PHE A 184 -9.25 -19.51 -4.33
CA PHE A 184 -7.78 -19.46 -4.41
C PHE A 184 -7.21 -18.12 -4.86
N ILE A 185 -8.04 -17.15 -5.29
CA ILE A 185 -7.56 -15.91 -5.89
C ILE A 185 -6.59 -15.12 -4.98
N HIS A 186 -6.75 -15.21 -3.67
CA HIS A 186 -5.90 -14.53 -2.69
C HIS A 186 -4.70 -15.39 -2.25
N THR A 187 -4.73 -16.69 -2.51
CA THR A 187 -3.72 -17.67 -2.12
C THR A 187 -3.51 -18.72 -3.21
N PRO A 188 -3.13 -18.32 -4.46
CA PRO A 188 -3.06 -19.23 -5.59
C PRO A 188 -2.04 -20.36 -5.40
N TRP A 189 -1.03 -20.18 -4.57
CA TRP A 189 -0.07 -21.23 -4.21
C TRP A 189 -0.68 -22.41 -3.43
N MET A 190 -1.90 -22.26 -2.93
CA MET A 190 -2.65 -23.35 -2.26
C MET A 190 -3.49 -24.18 -3.23
N MET A 191 -3.50 -23.84 -4.52
CA MET A 191 -4.24 -24.63 -5.52
C MET A 191 -3.66 -26.04 -5.67
N PRO A 192 -4.50 -27.09 -5.60
CA PRO A 192 -4.11 -28.43 -6.01
C PRO A 192 -3.66 -28.48 -7.48
N SER A 193 -2.76 -29.40 -7.82
CA SER A 193 -2.17 -29.48 -9.17
C SER A 193 -3.22 -29.63 -10.29
N HIS A 194 -4.34 -30.34 -10.04
CA HIS A 194 -5.42 -30.46 -11.03
C HIS A 194 -6.15 -29.15 -11.29
N ILE A 195 -6.32 -28.29 -10.24
CA ILE A 195 -6.90 -26.94 -10.39
C ILE A 195 -5.92 -26.01 -11.12
N GLN A 196 -4.61 -26.10 -10.84
CA GLN A 196 -3.60 -25.32 -11.57
C GLN A 196 -3.65 -25.64 -13.08
N LYS A 197 -3.75 -26.93 -13.44
CA LYS A 197 -3.87 -27.36 -14.84
C LYS A 197 -5.18 -26.87 -15.48
N SER A 198 -6.32 -27.02 -14.81
CA SER A 198 -7.62 -26.61 -15.37
C SER A 198 -7.79 -25.11 -15.49
N SER A 199 -7.18 -24.32 -14.60
CA SER A 199 -7.17 -22.85 -14.67
C SER A 199 -6.09 -22.28 -15.60
N GLY A 200 -5.18 -23.12 -16.10
CA GLY A 200 -4.05 -22.67 -16.91
C GLY A 200 -3.04 -21.80 -16.14
N CYS A 201 -3.06 -21.84 -14.80
CA CYS A 201 -2.17 -21.07 -13.95
C CYS A 201 -1.28 -22.00 -13.11
N GLU A 202 -0.14 -22.36 -13.65
CA GLU A 202 0.86 -23.16 -12.93
C GLU A 202 1.72 -22.26 -12.04
N ILE A 203 1.73 -22.58 -10.74
CA ILE A 203 2.46 -21.81 -9.74
C ILE A 203 3.95 -22.18 -9.77
N GLY A 204 4.78 -21.16 -9.97
CA GLY A 204 6.22 -21.27 -10.12
C GLY A 204 6.70 -21.12 -11.57
N SER A 205 5.81 -21.29 -12.56
CA SER A 205 6.13 -21.03 -13.95
C SER A 205 5.33 -19.84 -14.52
N ILE A 206 4.01 -19.88 -14.47
CA ILE A 206 3.13 -18.82 -14.99
C ILE A 206 2.96 -17.70 -13.97
N TYR A 207 2.60 -18.04 -12.73
CA TYR A 207 2.56 -17.09 -11.60
C TYR A 207 3.58 -17.52 -10.54
N PRO A 208 4.36 -16.58 -9.95
CA PRO A 208 5.40 -16.94 -8.99
C PRO A 208 4.84 -17.57 -7.72
N LYS A 209 5.64 -18.42 -7.08
CA LYS A 209 5.42 -18.80 -5.68
C LYS A 209 5.66 -17.61 -4.77
N PRO A 210 5.04 -17.58 -3.57
CA PRO A 210 5.39 -16.60 -2.55
C PRO A 210 6.90 -16.53 -2.33
N ILE A 211 7.48 -15.33 -2.48
CA ILE A 211 8.94 -15.15 -2.38
C ILE A 211 9.43 -15.24 -0.92
N VAL A 212 8.52 -15.06 0.03
CA VAL A 212 8.76 -15.21 1.48
C VAL A 212 7.59 -15.96 2.11
N ASP A 213 7.85 -16.67 3.19
CA ASP A 213 6.82 -17.33 3.97
C ASP A 213 6.40 -16.42 5.14
N LEU A 214 5.19 -15.87 5.05
CA LEU A 214 4.63 -14.99 6.08
C LEU A 214 4.08 -15.76 7.29
N SER A 215 4.00 -17.09 7.26
CA SER A 215 3.59 -17.88 8.42
C SER A 215 4.62 -17.82 9.55
N LEU A 216 5.87 -17.50 9.20
CA LEU A 216 6.98 -17.34 10.14
C LEU A 216 7.11 -15.93 10.73
N ILE A 217 6.35 -14.95 10.22
CA ILE A 217 6.33 -13.58 10.73
C ILE A 217 5.25 -13.46 11.80
N HIS A 218 5.43 -14.13 12.90
CA HIS A 218 4.70 -13.88 14.14
C HIS A 218 5.47 -12.83 14.94
N ILE A 219 5.14 -11.58 14.70
CA ILE A 219 5.57 -10.47 15.56
C ILE A 219 4.40 -10.10 16.47
#